data_35ba170bfcd857672e83bbe29698eb8f
#
_entry.id   35ba170bfcd857672e83bbe29698eb8f
#
_cell.length_a   1.000
_cell.length_b   1.000
_cell.length_c   1.000
_cell.angle_alpha   90.00
_cell.angle_beta   90.00
_cell.angle_gamma   90.00
#
_symmetry.space_group_name_H-M   'P 1'
#
loop_
_entity.id
_entity.type
_entity.pdbx_description
1 polymer ?
#
loop_
_entity_poly.entity_id
_entity_poly.type
_entity_poly.pdbx_seq_one_letter_code
_entity_poly.pdbx_strand_id
1 'polypeptide(L)'
;MTKKSKRSNNRPLEDNRRSLVLTVKQLLDDYIYRIDLEADYQREKVWTKTNQDELLDSIANDIDIPKLYLAEVKNNKQYDFECVDGKQRLLTLWNFFDPNDNEGGPTLSLYSKKYSYKQLKEEHPNIAKKIENYELNFVIYDQTNLNEEYIKLIFRRLQLGIRLNSGELLNSQSGEMRDFIFKEIGKEGPFLRNTNLSEKRYSRQFTLAQICVNSFNLKKTGEFGRERLADIQEFFEEQSKLAKDDENLERIRKVLKIMDKEFGEKARDISSRATAVSAYLFVEDLFLKKKIPMISEFVEFYINLLNAIKGNMELLSRFEQPENNTIMEGFQRHIIQASVEPYSIKRRHDFLIKAFDFYRDPATKGKIIGSL
;
A
#
# COMPACT_ATOMS: atom_id res chain seq x y z
N MET A 1 -3.16 1.65 -47.99
CA MET A 1 -1.68 1.56 -47.88
C MET A 1 -1.29 1.74 -46.42
N THR A 2 -1.10 0.65 -45.72
CA THR A 2 -0.76 0.61 -44.28
C THR A 2 0.76 0.65 -44.14
N LYS A 3 1.30 1.73 -43.58
CA LYS A 3 2.73 1.85 -43.24
C LYS A 3 3.05 0.86 -42.12
N LYS A 4 3.67 -0.26 -42.45
CA LYS A 4 4.36 -1.13 -41.51
C LYS A 4 5.53 -0.36 -40.90
N SER A 5 5.47 -0.02 -39.62
CA SER A 5 6.62 0.48 -38.84
C SER A 5 7.67 -0.61 -38.79
N LYS A 6 8.81 -0.36 -39.44
CA LYS A 6 10.01 -1.17 -39.30
C LYS A 6 10.50 -1.04 -37.86
N ARG A 7 10.23 -2.02 -37.01
CA ARG A 7 10.98 -2.20 -35.76
C ARG A 7 12.42 -2.54 -36.14
N SER A 8 13.33 -1.63 -35.93
CA SER A 8 14.76 -1.91 -36.07
C SER A 8 15.18 -2.91 -35.01
N ASN A 9 15.46 -4.13 -35.41
CA ASN A 9 16.00 -5.20 -34.55
C ASN A 9 17.52 -5.00 -34.36
N ASN A 10 17.98 -3.85 -33.88
CA ASN A 10 19.37 -3.70 -33.44
C ASN A 10 19.47 -4.14 -31.98
N ARG A 11 19.42 -5.45 -31.74
CA ARG A 11 19.91 -6.05 -30.51
C ARG A 11 21.36 -6.43 -30.74
N PRO A 12 22.32 -5.93 -29.93
CA PRO A 12 23.68 -6.48 -29.96
C PRO A 12 23.56 -7.97 -29.58
N LEU A 13 24.15 -8.84 -30.41
CA LEU A 13 24.20 -10.28 -30.17
C LEU A 13 25.33 -10.67 -29.20
N GLU A 14 26.17 -9.72 -28.80
CA GLU A 14 27.28 -9.93 -27.88
C GLU A 14 26.92 -9.56 -26.45
N ASP A 15 27.49 -10.28 -25.48
CA ASP A 15 27.32 -10.02 -24.06
C ASP A 15 28.15 -8.81 -23.63
N ASN A 16 27.57 -7.63 -23.74
CA ASN A 16 28.21 -6.34 -23.44
C ASN A 16 28.13 -5.97 -21.96
N ARG A 17 28.09 -6.96 -21.06
CA ARG A 17 28.02 -6.74 -19.63
C ARG A 17 29.03 -7.59 -18.88
N ARG A 18 29.54 -7.07 -17.79
CA ARG A 18 30.34 -7.80 -16.81
C ARG A 18 29.82 -7.64 -15.41
N SER A 19 30.09 -8.62 -14.56
CA SER A 19 29.78 -8.54 -13.13
C SER A 19 31.00 -8.05 -12.38
N LEU A 20 30.77 -7.23 -11.35
CA LEU A 20 31.76 -6.75 -10.41
C LEU A 20 31.19 -6.89 -9.00
N VAL A 21 31.97 -7.42 -8.07
CA VAL A 21 31.63 -7.49 -6.65
C VAL A 21 32.59 -6.57 -5.90
N LEU A 22 32.03 -5.66 -5.08
CA LEU A 22 32.78 -4.74 -4.24
C LEU A 22 32.22 -4.81 -2.83
N THR A 23 33.06 -4.75 -1.83
CA THR A 23 32.58 -4.44 -0.49
C THR A 23 32.10 -2.98 -0.43
N VAL A 24 31.21 -2.67 0.51
CA VAL A 24 30.79 -1.28 0.75
C VAL A 24 32.00 -0.37 0.94
N LYS A 25 33.02 -0.84 1.70
CA LYS A 25 34.25 -0.11 1.89
C LYS A 25 35.02 0.17 0.57
N GLN A 26 35.22 -0.84 -0.27
CA GLN A 26 35.87 -0.68 -1.57
C GLN A 26 35.09 0.27 -2.50
N LEU A 27 33.75 0.20 -2.49
CA LEU A 27 32.92 1.14 -3.23
C LEU A 27 33.22 2.58 -2.81
N LEU A 28 33.21 2.86 -1.51
CA LEU A 28 33.39 4.21 -0.97
C LEU A 28 34.81 4.73 -1.13
N ASP A 29 35.83 3.89 -0.93
CA ASP A 29 37.22 4.29 -1.00
C ASP A 29 37.68 4.53 -2.47
N ASP A 30 37.24 3.67 -3.42
CA ASP A 30 37.87 3.61 -4.74
C ASP A 30 36.94 3.97 -5.92
N TYR A 31 35.60 3.79 -5.76
CA TYR A 31 34.70 3.83 -6.91
C TYR A 31 33.67 4.96 -6.87
N ILE A 32 33.20 5.38 -5.71
CA ILE A 32 32.05 6.29 -5.61
C ILE A 32 32.24 7.61 -6.37
N TYR A 33 33.45 8.17 -6.33
CA TYR A 33 33.79 9.42 -7.03
C TYR A 33 33.92 9.26 -8.56
N ARG A 34 33.94 8.02 -9.04
CA ARG A 34 34.05 7.67 -10.44
C ARG A 34 32.71 7.37 -11.08
N ILE A 35 31.61 7.44 -10.28
CA ILE A 35 30.25 7.13 -10.71
C ILE A 35 29.44 8.42 -10.82
N ASP A 36 28.92 8.72 -12.01
CA ASP A 36 27.94 9.78 -12.21
C ASP A 36 26.58 9.32 -11.67
N LEU A 37 26.10 10.00 -10.64
CA LEU A 37 24.79 9.76 -10.02
C LEU A 37 23.70 10.70 -10.55
N GLU A 38 24.04 11.68 -11.40
CA GLU A 38 23.12 12.74 -11.87
C GLU A 38 22.75 12.61 -13.35
N ALA A 39 22.81 11.38 -13.90
CA ALA A 39 22.42 11.14 -15.29
C ALA A 39 21.00 11.66 -15.61
N ASP A 40 20.84 12.31 -16.77
CA ASP A 40 19.63 13.05 -17.18
C ASP A 40 18.32 12.25 -17.17
N TYR A 41 18.38 10.93 -17.28
CA TYR A 41 17.20 10.04 -17.29
C TYR A 41 16.84 9.53 -15.89
N GLN A 42 17.57 9.91 -14.84
CA GLN A 42 17.31 9.46 -13.48
C GLN A 42 16.30 10.35 -12.75
N ARG A 43 15.55 9.73 -11.85
CA ARG A 43 14.60 10.47 -10.99
C ARG A 43 15.36 11.25 -9.91
N GLU A 44 14.78 12.38 -9.49
CA GLU A 44 15.22 13.10 -8.30
C GLU A 44 15.20 12.19 -7.04
N LYS A 45 15.78 12.67 -5.95
CA LYS A 45 15.83 11.94 -4.67
C LYS A 45 14.39 11.59 -4.22
N VAL A 46 14.03 10.29 -4.24
CA VAL A 46 12.67 9.80 -3.98
C VAL A 46 12.57 9.04 -2.65
N TRP A 47 13.70 8.53 -2.13
CA TRP A 47 13.69 7.73 -0.91
C TRP A 47 13.46 8.59 0.33
N THR A 48 12.52 8.13 1.16
CA THR A 48 12.32 8.66 2.51
C THR A 48 13.43 8.17 3.44
N LYS A 49 13.57 8.80 4.60
CA LYS A 49 14.51 8.34 5.63
C LYS A 49 14.24 6.88 6.02
N THR A 50 12.98 6.47 6.10
CA THR A 50 12.59 5.07 6.37
C THR A 50 13.20 4.10 5.36
N ASN A 51 13.10 4.40 4.04
CA ASN A 51 13.68 3.52 3.02
C ASN A 51 15.21 3.43 3.14
N GLN A 52 15.86 4.52 3.53
CA GLN A 52 17.32 4.56 3.76
C GLN A 52 17.71 3.71 4.97
N ASP A 53 16.98 3.86 6.09
CA ASP A 53 17.20 3.10 7.32
C ASP A 53 16.95 1.59 7.07
N GLU A 54 15.92 1.22 6.30
CA GLU A 54 15.62 -0.17 5.89
C GLU A 54 16.74 -0.80 5.04
N LEU A 55 17.38 -0.03 4.15
CA LEU A 55 18.55 -0.52 3.41
C LEU A 55 19.70 -0.86 4.34
N LEU A 56 20.01 0.04 5.29
CA LEU A 56 21.09 -0.18 6.26
C LEU A 56 20.81 -1.37 7.18
N ASP A 57 19.55 -1.53 7.60
CA ASP A 57 19.10 -2.70 8.36
C ASP A 57 19.28 -4.00 7.56
N SER A 58 18.91 -4.00 6.29
CA SER A 58 19.08 -5.15 5.40
C SER A 58 20.56 -5.55 5.30
N ILE A 59 21.46 -4.58 5.09
CA ILE A 59 22.90 -4.81 5.01
C ILE A 59 23.46 -5.33 6.35
N ALA A 60 23.06 -4.72 7.47
CA ALA A 60 23.49 -5.15 8.79
C ALA A 60 23.05 -6.57 9.15
N ASN A 61 21.89 -7.00 8.61
CA ASN A 61 21.34 -8.35 8.80
C ASN A 61 21.73 -9.34 7.72
N ASP A 62 22.63 -8.95 6.78
CA ASP A 62 23.09 -9.79 5.68
C ASP A 62 21.96 -10.25 4.73
N ILE A 63 20.95 -9.41 4.57
CA ILE A 63 19.86 -9.63 3.62
C ILE A 63 20.33 -9.17 2.24
N ASP A 64 20.16 -10.03 1.23
CA ASP A 64 20.53 -9.72 -0.15
C ASP A 64 19.77 -8.50 -0.67
N ILE A 65 20.50 -7.54 -1.25
CA ILE A 65 19.93 -6.35 -1.88
C ILE A 65 20.00 -6.44 -3.41
N PRO A 66 19.07 -5.82 -4.14
CA PRO A 66 19.09 -5.87 -5.60
C PRO A 66 20.41 -5.37 -6.18
N LYS A 67 20.86 -6.00 -7.27
CA LYS A 67 22.08 -5.61 -8.00
C LYS A 67 22.06 -4.14 -8.40
N LEU A 68 23.24 -3.53 -8.42
CA LEU A 68 23.47 -2.18 -8.88
C LEU A 68 23.89 -2.23 -10.37
N TYR A 69 23.41 -1.30 -11.16
CA TYR A 69 23.66 -1.29 -12.60
C TYR A 69 24.36 -0.02 -13.01
N LEU A 70 25.52 -0.19 -13.64
CA LEU A 70 26.36 0.90 -14.14
C LEU A 70 26.55 0.75 -15.66
N ALA A 71 26.83 1.86 -16.32
CA ALA A 71 27.30 1.89 -17.70
C ALA A 71 28.65 2.57 -17.76
N GLU A 72 29.63 2.02 -18.47
CA GLU A 72 30.93 2.66 -18.69
C GLU A 72 30.76 3.91 -19.58
N VAL A 73 31.37 5.02 -19.18
CA VAL A 73 31.29 6.27 -19.94
C VAL A 73 32.63 6.51 -20.67
N LYS A 74 32.57 6.66 -21.99
CA LYS A 74 33.74 7.01 -22.78
C LYS A 74 33.88 8.52 -22.90
N ASN A 75 35.15 8.98 -22.87
CA ASN A 75 35.50 10.37 -23.07
C ASN A 75 34.96 11.36 -22.01
N ASN A 76 34.50 10.89 -20.88
CA ASN A 76 34.20 11.71 -19.71
C ASN A 76 35.50 11.84 -18.89
N LYS A 77 35.93 13.08 -18.59
CA LYS A 77 37.16 13.35 -17.81
C LYS A 77 36.91 13.20 -16.28
N GLN A 78 35.68 13.16 -15.86
CA GLN A 78 35.29 13.20 -14.46
C GLN A 78 34.82 11.83 -13.95
N TYR A 79 34.07 11.11 -14.77
CA TYR A 79 33.45 9.84 -14.38
C TYR A 79 33.83 8.71 -15.33
N ASP A 80 34.01 7.52 -14.77
CA ASP A 80 34.22 6.29 -15.55
C ASP A 80 32.91 5.55 -15.80
N PHE A 81 31.94 5.76 -14.91
CA PHE A 81 30.65 5.07 -14.89
C PHE A 81 29.49 6.05 -14.74
N GLU A 82 28.39 5.70 -15.32
CA GLU A 82 27.08 6.32 -15.13
C GLU A 82 26.18 5.33 -14.40
N CYS A 83 25.48 5.77 -13.35
CA CYS A 83 24.56 4.91 -12.63
C CYS A 83 23.29 4.69 -13.45
N VAL A 84 22.98 3.46 -13.85
CA VAL A 84 21.75 3.10 -14.58
C VAL A 84 20.62 2.78 -13.61
N ASP A 85 20.89 1.98 -12.58
CA ASP A 85 19.94 1.72 -11.48
C ASP A 85 20.70 1.51 -10.16
N GLY A 86 20.12 2.01 -9.08
CA GLY A 86 20.66 1.91 -7.74
C GLY A 86 21.11 3.24 -7.14
N LYS A 87 20.86 4.38 -7.80
CA LYS A 87 21.22 5.74 -7.33
C LYS A 87 20.86 5.95 -5.85
N GLN A 88 19.63 5.63 -5.46
CA GLN A 88 19.17 5.86 -4.08
C GLN A 88 19.94 5.00 -3.05
N ARG A 89 20.30 3.78 -3.43
CA ARG A 89 21.13 2.87 -2.60
C ARG A 89 22.54 3.40 -2.45
N LEU A 90 23.15 3.83 -3.54
CA LEU A 90 24.49 4.44 -3.53
C LEU A 90 24.54 5.73 -2.70
N LEU A 91 23.55 6.62 -2.88
CA LEU A 91 23.43 7.85 -2.10
C LEU A 91 23.21 7.57 -0.61
N THR A 92 22.44 6.53 -0.27
CA THR A 92 22.21 6.16 1.14
C THR A 92 23.51 5.69 1.79
N LEU A 93 24.26 4.82 1.12
CA LEU A 93 25.58 4.38 1.61
C LEU A 93 26.55 5.54 1.71
N TRP A 94 26.64 6.38 0.68
CA TRP A 94 27.47 7.57 0.70
C TRP A 94 27.17 8.46 1.91
N ASN A 95 25.90 8.83 2.09
CA ASN A 95 25.48 9.72 3.17
C ASN A 95 25.63 9.10 4.56
N PHE A 96 25.52 7.76 4.69
CA PHE A 96 25.70 7.08 5.96
C PHE A 96 27.16 7.10 6.44
N PHE A 97 28.11 6.99 5.49
CA PHE A 97 29.54 6.96 5.79
C PHE A 97 30.20 8.35 5.75
N ASP A 98 29.46 9.40 5.39
CA ASP A 98 30.00 10.77 5.31
C ASP A 98 30.54 11.20 6.68
N PRO A 99 31.84 11.54 6.77
CA PRO A 99 32.44 11.98 8.04
C PRO A 99 31.88 13.33 8.53
N ASN A 100 31.27 14.11 7.61
CA ASN A 100 30.64 15.40 7.92
C ASN A 100 29.17 15.26 8.29
N ASP A 101 28.73 14.05 8.66
CA ASP A 101 27.33 13.74 8.99
C ASP A 101 26.76 14.78 9.95
N ASN A 102 26.09 15.75 9.36
CA ASN A 102 25.28 16.72 10.06
C ASN A 102 23.90 16.12 10.31
N GLU A 103 23.30 16.47 11.43
CA GLU A 103 22.00 16.03 11.92
C GLU A 103 20.97 15.77 10.79
N GLY A 104 20.60 14.50 10.58
CA GLY A 104 19.53 14.11 9.65
C GLY A 104 19.89 13.07 8.59
N GLY A 105 21.12 12.56 8.52
CA GLY A 105 21.54 11.48 7.63
C GLY A 105 20.84 10.13 7.92
N PRO A 106 21.09 9.11 7.08
CA PRO A 106 20.60 7.75 7.30
C PRO A 106 21.12 7.19 8.62
N THR A 107 20.34 6.34 9.28
CA THR A 107 20.69 5.76 10.59
C THR A 107 20.39 4.27 10.62
N LEU A 108 21.20 3.50 11.36
CA LEU A 108 20.89 2.11 11.68
C LEU A 108 20.18 2.04 13.03
N SER A 109 19.05 1.34 13.06
CA SER A 109 18.29 1.10 14.30
C SER A 109 18.75 -0.19 14.97
N LEU A 110 19.25 -0.11 16.20
CA LEU A 110 19.61 -1.26 17.04
C LEU A 110 18.99 -1.08 18.43
N TYR A 111 18.29 -2.10 18.93
CA TYR A 111 17.73 -2.08 20.29
C TYR A 111 16.90 -0.81 20.60
N SER A 112 16.09 -0.36 19.64
CA SER A 112 15.25 0.85 19.72
C SER A 112 16.02 2.18 19.77
N LYS A 113 17.33 2.17 19.54
CA LYS A 113 18.18 3.38 19.41
C LYS A 113 18.68 3.50 17.98
N LYS A 114 18.80 4.73 17.47
CA LYS A 114 19.32 5.03 16.13
C LYS A 114 20.78 5.46 16.23
N TYR A 115 21.58 4.93 15.31
CA TYR A 115 23.03 5.18 15.26
C TYR A 115 23.43 5.74 13.91
N SER A 116 24.18 6.85 13.90
CA SER A 116 25.00 7.25 12.76
C SER A 116 26.18 6.28 12.60
N TYR A 117 26.86 6.30 11.45
CA TYR A 117 28.04 5.45 11.25
C TYR A 117 29.14 5.69 12.30
N LYS A 118 29.38 6.96 12.68
CA LYS A 118 30.37 7.34 13.70
C LYS A 118 30.02 6.70 15.04
N GLN A 119 28.79 6.86 15.50
CA GLN A 119 28.33 6.27 16.76
C GLN A 119 28.36 4.73 16.71
N LEU A 120 27.98 4.14 15.56
CA LEU A 120 28.03 2.70 15.38
C LEU A 120 29.46 2.16 15.47
N LYS A 121 30.43 2.89 14.89
CA LYS A 121 31.83 2.51 14.93
C LYS A 121 32.41 2.57 16.34
N GLU A 122 31.98 3.53 17.16
CA GLU A 122 32.41 3.70 18.55
C GLU A 122 31.73 2.68 19.48
N GLU A 123 30.42 2.52 19.41
CA GLU A 123 29.63 1.70 20.34
C GLU A 123 29.51 0.23 19.89
N HIS A 124 29.48 -0.05 18.58
CA HIS A 124 29.26 -1.37 17.99
C HIS A 124 30.22 -1.67 16.81
N PRO A 125 31.56 -1.68 17.02
CA PRO A 125 32.54 -1.77 15.93
C PRO A 125 32.39 -3.05 15.07
N ASN A 126 31.91 -4.15 15.65
CA ASN A 126 31.70 -5.39 14.91
C ASN A 126 30.56 -5.24 13.87
N ILE A 127 29.51 -4.51 14.19
CA ILE A 127 28.40 -4.24 13.26
C ILE A 127 28.84 -3.25 12.18
N ALA A 128 29.58 -2.20 12.56
CA ALA A 128 30.17 -1.27 11.60
C ALA A 128 31.05 -2.03 10.59
N LYS A 129 31.94 -2.90 11.05
CA LYS A 129 32.79 -3.74 10.20
C LYS A 129 32.01 -4.70 9.33
N LYS A 130 30.88 -5.24 9.81
CA LYS A 130 30.01 -6.10 9.00
C LYS A 130 29.42 -5.32 7.84
N ILE A 131 28.96 -4.08 8.06
CA ILE A 131 28.43 -3.20 7.00
C ILE A 131 29.55 -2.82 6.01
N GLU A 132 30.75 -2.47 6.50
CA GLU A 132 31.90 -2.14 5.65
C GLU A 132 32.25 -3.28 4.69
N ASN A 133 32.16 -4.53 5.16
CA ASN A 133 32.53 -5.73 4.41
C ASN A 133 31.35 -6.35 3.63
N TYR A 134 30.15 -5.81 3.71
CA TYR A 134 29.03 -6.32 2.94
C TYR A 134 29.30 -6.21 1.43
N GLU A 135 29.05 -7.31 0.69
CA GLU A 135 29.33 -7.41 -0.73
C GLU A 135 28.18 -6.86 -1.56
N LEU A 136 28.49 -5.90 -2.41
CA LEU A 136 27.59 -5.28 -3.37
C LEU A 136 27.81 -5.88 -4.76
N ASN A 137 26.73 -6.35 -5.36
CA ASN A 137 26.77 -6.94 -6.71
C ASN A 137 26.48 -5.88 -7.77
N PHE A 138 27.44 -5.61 -8.65
CA PHE A 138 27.31 -4.70 -9.78
C PHE A 138 27.19 -5.46 -11.10
N VAL A 139 26.40 -4.91 -12.02
CA VAL A 139 26.38 -5.26 -13.43
C VAL A 139 26.82 -4.01 -14.20
N ILE A 140 27.91 -4.11 -14.94
CA ILE A 140 28.48 -3.02 -15.70
C ILE A 140 28.24 -3.28 -17.19
N TYR A 141 27.59 -2.34 -17.86
CA TYR A 141 27.40 -2.35 -19.32
C TYR A 141 28.53 -1.60 -20.00
N ASP A 142 29.17 -2.23 -21.01
CA ASP A 142 30.15 -1.60 -21.86
C ASP A 142 29.43 -0.73 -22.91
N GLN A 143 29.58 0.59 -22.80
CA GLN A 143 29.02 1.53 -23.78
C GLN A 143 29.77 1.54 -25.13
N THR A 144 30.82 0.74 -25.30
CA THR A 144 31.58 0.72 -26.57
C THR A 144 30.70 0.43 -27.78
N ASN A 145 29.68 -0.42 -27.56
CA ASN A 145 28.77 -0.88 -28.60
C ASN A 145 27.30 -0.57 -28.29
N LEU A 146 27.01 0.19 -27.22
CA LEU A 146 25.67 0.55 -26.80
C LEU A 146 25.44 2.05 -27.04
N ASN A 147 24.37 2.39 -27.74
CA ASN A 147 23.92 3.77 -27.85
C ASN A 147 23.10 4.17 -26.63
N GLU A 148 22.97 5.47 -26.41
CA GLU A 148 22.20 6.06 -25.30
C GLU A 148 20.74 5.55 -25.25
N GLU A 149 20.11 5.31 -26.41
CA GLU A 149 18.74 4.76 -26.47
C GLU A 149 18.65 3.35 -25.89
N TYR A 150 19.71 2.54 -26.04
CA TYR A 150 19.74 1.20 -25.47
C TYR A 150 19.94 1.24 -23.97
N ILE A 151 20.75 2.14 -23.43
CA ILE A 151 20.88 2.38 -21.98
C ILE A 151 19.53 2.82 -21.38
N LYS A 152 18.85 3.76 -22.03
CA LYS A 152 17.49 4.18 -21.64
C LYS A 152 16.47 3.02 -21.72
N LEU A 153 16.65 2.09 -22.66
CA LEU A 153 15.83 0.88 -22.73
C LEU A 153 16.12 -0.07 -21.55
N ILE A 154 17.39 -0.29 -21.21
CA ILE A 154 17.80 -1.09 -20.03
C ILE A 154 17.18 -0.49 -18.77
N PHE A 155 17.39 0.82 -18.56
CA PHE A 155 16.82 1.56 -17.42
C PHE A 155 15.30 1.33 -17.32
N ARG A 156 14.54 1.52 -18.41
CA ARG A 156 13.09 1.26 -18.42
C ARG A 156 12.75 -0.19 -18.04
N ARG A 157 13.53 -1.17 -18.51
CA ARG A 157 13.29 -2.58 -18.22
C ARG A 157 13.62 -2.96 -16.78
N LEU A 158 14.68 -2.39 -16.19
CA LEU A 158 15.01 -2.57 -14.79
C LEU A 158 13.90 -1.98 -13.89
N GLN A 159 13.29 -0.88 -14.32
CA GLN A 159 12.18 -0.23 -13.63
C GLN A 159 10.80 -0.94 -13.82
N LEU A 160 10.72 -1.98 -14.65
CA LEU A 160 9.49 -2.78 -14.82
C LEU A 160 9.15 -3.65 -13.59
N GLY A 161 9.98 -3.66 -12.57
CA GLY A 161 9.67 -4.29 -11.28
C GLY A 161 8.37 -3.73 -10.73
N ILE A 162 7.33 -4.58 -10.64
CA ILE A 162 6.04 -4.18 -10.09
C ILE A 162 6.24 -3.96 -8.59
N ARG A 163 6.08 -2.72 -8.13
CA ARG A 163 6.11 -2.42 -6.69
C ARG A 163 5.03 -3.21 -5.97
N LEU A 164 5.36 -3.73 -4.80
CA LEU A 164 4.36 -4.33 -3.92
C LEU A 164 3.29 -3.28 -3.61
N ASN A 165 2.02 -3.69 -3.75
CA ASN A 165 0.91 -2.86 -3.33
C ASN A 165 0.60 -3.06 -1.83
N SER A 166 -0.35 -2.28 -1.32
CA SER A 166 -0.72 -2.33 0.10
C SER A 166 -1.14 -3.72 0.57
N GLY A 167 -1.87 -4.48 -0.25
CA GLY A 167 -2.29 -5.83 0.11
C GLY A 167 -1.13 -6.83 0.16
N GLU A 168 -0.19 -6.72 -0.78
CA GLU A 168 1.01 -7.56 -0.81
C GLU A 168 1.96 -7.25 0.34
N LEU A 169 2.09 -5.96 0.70
CA LEU A 169 2.87 -5.53 1.86
C LEU A 169 2.27 -6.07 3.17
N LEU A 170 0.95 -6.01 3.35
CA LEU A 170 0.30 -6.62 4.52
C LEU A 170 0.46 -8.15 4.54
N ASN A 171 0.40 -8.81 3.37
CA ASN A 171 0.59 -10.26 3.30
C ASN A 171 2.00 -10.70 3.68
N SER A 172 3.01 -9.85 3.52
CA SER A 172 4.40 -10.14 3.91
C SER A 172 4.66 -10.03 5.41
N GLN A 173 3.74 -9.46 6.19
CA GLN A 173 3.85 -9.42 7.64
C GLN A 173 3.62 -10.81 8.26
N SER A 174 3.86 -10.93 9.55
CA SER A 174 3.63 -12.15 10.34
C SER A 174 2.66 -11.86 11.49
N GLY A 175 2.09 -12.91 12.07
CA GLY A 175 1.23 -12.82 13.24
C GLY A 175 -0.22 -13.24 12.99
N GLU A 176 -1.00 -13.37 14.08
CA GLU A 176 -2.35 -13.96 14.03
C GLU A 176 -3.32 -13.10 13.21
N MET A 177 -3.25 -11.77 13.29
CA MET A 177 -4.11 -10.89 12.48
C MET A 177 -3.86 -11.08 10.98
N ARG A 178 -2.60 -11.22 10.57
CA ARG A 178 -2.27 -11.54 9.18
C ARG A 178 -2.84 -12.90 8.77
N ASP A 179 -2.68 -13.92 9.60
CA ASP A 179 -3.17 -15.27 9.30
C ASP A 179 -4.69 -15.32 9.26
N PHE A 180 -5.37 -14.62 10.14
CA PHE A 180 -6.82 -14.44 10.11
C PHE A 180 -7.30 -13.85 8.78
N ILE A 181 -6.68 -12.77 8.32
CA ILE A 181 -7.11 -12.07 7.10
C ILE A 181 -6.72 -12.80 5.81
N PHE A 182 -5.54 -13.41 5.75
CA PHE A 182 -5.03 -13.96 4.49
C PHE A 182 -5.18 -15.48 4.36
N LYS A 183 -5.16 -16.22 5.46
CA LYS A 183 -5.27 -17.69 5.44
C LYS A 183 -6.68 -18.19 5.75
N GLU A 184 -7.35 -17.53 6.70
CA GLU A 184 -8.65 -17.98 7.18
C GLU A 184 -9.79 -17.28 6.41
N ILE A 185 -10.17 -16.08 6.84
CA ILE A 185 -11.32 -15.36 6.28
C ILE A 185 -11.08 -14.94 4.83
N GLY A 186 -9.91 -14.48 4.48
CA GLY A 186 -9.61 -14.01 3.13
C GLY A 186 -9.58 -15.13 2.09
N LYS A 187 -9.32 -16.36 2.50
CA LYS A 187 -9.36 -17.54 1.62
C LYS A 187 -10.79 -17.95 1.29
N GLU A 188 -11.67 -18.00 2.30
CA GLU A 188 -13.09 -18.31 2.11
C GLU A 188 -13.86 -17.14 1.51
N GLY A 189 -13.42 -15.90 1.80
CA GLY A 189 -13.94 -14.67 1.27
C GLY A 189 -15.43 -14.41 1.52
N PRO A 190 -16.01 -14.76 2.71
CA PRO A 190 -17.43 -14.53 2.94
C PRO A 190 -17.78 -13.06 2.68
N PHE A 191 -18.95 -12.81 2.07
CA PHE A 191 -19.41 -11.51 1.63
C PHE A 191 -18.54 -10.86 0.54
N LEU A 192 -17.24 -10.62 0.78
CA LEU A 192 -16.38 -9.88 -0.19
C LEU A 192 -16.18 -10.61 -1.52
N ARG A 193 -16.27 -11.95 -1.56
CA ARG A 193 -16.20 -12.71 -2.81
C ARG A 193 -17.35 -12.39 -3.76
N ASN A 194 -18.52 -12.01 -3.23
CA ASN A 194 -19.70 -11.68 -3.98
C ASN A 194 -19.74 -10.21 -4.44
N THR A 195 -18.82 -9.36 -3.93
CA THR A 195 -18.71 -7.96 -4.31
C THR A 195 -17.98 -7.79 -5.65
N ASN A 196 -18.12 -6.61 -6.28
CA ASN A 196 -17.35 -6.22 -7.46
C ASN A 196 -15.97 -5.59 -7.10
N LEU A 197 -15.41 -5.97 -5.95
CA LEU A 197 -14.06 -5.61 -5.57
C LEU A 197 -13.05 -6.50 -6.30
N SER A 198 -11.97 -5.91 -6.78
CA SER A 198 -10.89 -6.65 -7.43
C SER A 198 -10.32 -7.73 -6.50
N GLU A 199 -10.11 -8.94 -7.03
CA GLU A 199 -9.35 -10.00 -6.36
C GLU A 199 -7.85 -9.83 -6.53
N LYS A 200 -7.43 -9.06 -7.53
CA LYS A 200 -6.02 -8.92 -7.89
C LYS A 200 -5.22 -8.32 -6.75
N ARG A 201 -4.05 -8.93 -6.50
CA ARG A 201 -3.04 -8.41 -5.60
C ARG A 201 -3.56 -8.15 -4.17
N TYR A 202 -4.42 -9.04 -3.64
CA TYR A 202 -4.97 -8.98 -2.28
C TYR A 202 -5.83 -7.76 -1.95
N SER A 203 -6.52 -7.19 -2.93
CA SER A 203 -7.36 -6.00 -2.71
C SER A 203 -8.54 -6.27 -1.75
N ARG A 204 -9.14 -7.48 -1.80
CA ARG A 204 -10.20 -7.90 -0.86
C ARG A 204 -9.66 -8.08 0.56
N GLN A 205 -8.46 -8.67 0.70
CA GLN A 205 -7.80 -8.84 2.01
C GLN A 205 -7.44 -7.49 2.62
N PHE A 206 -7.02 -6.52 1.81
CA PHE A 206 -6.81 -5.15 2.29
C PHE A 206 -8.11 -4.52 2.81
N THR A 207 -9.25 -4.77 2.14
CA THR A 207 -10.57 -4.32 2.62
C THR A 207 -10.94 -4.99 3.95
N LEU A 208 -10.65 -6.29 4.12
CA LEU A 208 -10.83 -6.98 5.40
C LEU A 208 -9.98 -6.38 6.51
N ALA A 209 -8.74 -5.99 6.21
CA ALA A 209 -7.87 -5.31 7.16
C ALA A 209 -8.47 -3.96 7.62
N GLN A 210 -9.02 -3.17 6.69
CA GLN A 210 -9.74 -1.93 7.03
C GLN A 210 -10.96 -2.18 7.93
N ILE A 211 -11.71 -3.24 7.65
CA ILE A 211 -12.82 -3.70 8.50
C ILE A 211 -12.34 -4.04 9.90
N CYS A 212 -11.26 -4.84 10.02
CA CYS A 212 -10.71 -5.24 11.32
C CYS A 212 -10.27 -4.04 12.15
N VAL A 213 -9.51 -3.10 11.57
CA VAL A 213 -9.08 -1.87 12.26
C VAL A 213 -10.25 -1.14 12.87
N ASN A 214 -11.33 -0.92 12.09
CA ASN A 214 -12.50 -0.20 12.59
C ASN A 214 -13.30 -0.98 13.61
N SER A 215 -13.52 -2.28 13.40
CA SER A 215 -14.24 -3.15 14.32
C SER A 215 -13.56 -3.22 15.70
N PHE A 216 -12.22 -3.31 15.73
CA PHE A 216 -11.45 -3.31 16.98
C PHE A 216 -11.47 -1.94 17.65
N ASN A 217 -11.24 -0.85 16.90
CA ASN A 217 -11.23 0.50 17.46
C ASN A 217 -12.58 0.90 18.04
N LEU A 218 -13.68 0.65 17.35
CA LEU A 218 -15.03 0.93 17.86
C LEU A 218 -15.30 0.19 19.16
N LYS A 219 -14.87 -1.07 19.30
CA LYS A 219 -15.00 -1.82 20.54
C LYS A 219 -14.13 -1.27 21.67
N LYS A 220 -12.91 -0.85 21.36
CA LYS A 220 -11.90 -0.39 22.33
C LYS A 220 -12.16 1.04 22.81
N THR A 221 -12.48 1.95 21.89
CA THR A 221 -12.51 3.41 22.14
C THR A 221 -13.85 4.06 21.82
N GLY A 222 -14.74 3.39 21.09
CA GLY A 222 -15.95 3.99 20.54
C GLY A 222 -15.70 4.89 19.31
N GLU A 223 -14.48 4.94 18.78
CA GLU A 223 -14.10 5.77 17.66
C GLU A 223 -13.65 4.95 16.46
N PHE A 224 -13.79 5.52 15.26
CA PHE A 224 -13.31 4.89 14.04
C PHE A 224 -11.79 5.01 13.93
N GLY A 225 -11.14 3.98 13.39
CA GLY A 225 -9.71 3.94 13.12
C GLY A 225 -9.37 4.53 11.75
N ARG A 226 -8.11 4.99 11.59
CA ARG A 226 -7.58 5.40 10.31
C ARG A 226 -7.20 4.17 9.48
N GLU A 227 -7.50 4.19 8.19
CA GLU A 227 -7.37 3.05 7.27
C GLU A 227 -6.22 3.18 6.26
N ARG A 228 -5.20 4.00 6.55
CA ARG A 228 -4.00 4.08 5.71
C ARG A 228 -3.14 2.83 5.91
N LEU A 229 -2.30 2.51 4.93
CA LEU A 229 -1.42 1.33 5.01
C LEU A 229 -0.59 1.32 6.29
N ALA A 230 0.05 2.45 6.65
CA ALA A 230 0.89 2.53 7.84
C ALA A 230 0.11 2.24 9.13
N ASP A 231 -1.10 2.82 9.27
CA ASP A 231 -1.95 2.61 10.45
C ASP A 231 -2.41 1.14 10.55
N ILE A 232 -2.66 0.48 9.39
CA ILE A 232 -3.03 -0.94 9.35
C ILE A 232 -1.82 -1.83 9.67
N GLN A 233 -0.62 -1.46 9.23
CA GLN A 233 0.61 -2.19 9.57
C GLN A 233 0.88 -2.15 11.07
N GLU A 234 0.79 -0.97 11.69
CA GLU A 234 0.90 -0.80 13.14
C GLU A 234 -0.15 -1.64 13.88
N PHE A 235 -1.41 -1.62 13.43
CA PHE A 235 -2.47 -2.47 13.97
C PHE A 235 -2.12 -3.97 13.86
N PHE A 236 -1.54 -4.44 12.77
CA PHE A 236 -1.12 -5.84 12.62
C PHE A 236 -0.02 -6.21 13.62
N GLU A 237 0.94 -5.31 13.84
CA GLU A 237 2.00 -5.50 14.84
C GLU A 237 1.43 -5.59 16.27
N GLU A 238 0.54 -4.67 16.64
CA GLU A 238 -0.16 -4.68 17.93
C GLU A 238 -0.95 -5.97 18.14
N GLN A 239 -1.61 -6.46 17.08
CA GLN A 239 -2.48 -7.64 17.13
C GLN A 239 -1.75 -8.94 16.68
N SER A 240 -0.42 -8.94 16.62
CA SER A 240 0.35 -10.09 16.15
C SER A 240 0.25 -11.35 17.02
N LYS A 241 -0.07 -11.18 18.31
CA LYS A 241 -0.16 -12.26 19.32
C LYS A 241 -1.59 -12.52 19.82
N LEU A 242 -2.60 -12.17 19.03
CA LEU A 242 -3.99 -12.48 19.37
C LEU A 242 -4.21 -13.99 19.54
N ALA A 243 -5.15 -14.34 20.41
CA ALA A 243 -5.65 -15.70 20.46
C ALA A 243 -6.57 -15.98 19.26
N LYS A 244 -6.56 -17.21 18.72
CA LYS A 244 -7.42 -17.59 17.57
C LYS A 244 -8.91 -17.48 17.87
N ASP A 245 -9.28 -17.63 19.12
CA ASP A 245 -10.64 -17.53 19.68
C ASP A 245 -10.92 -16.15 20.29
N ASP A 246 -10.15 -15.13 19.93
CA ASP A 246 -10.39 -13.75 20.36
C ASP A 246 -11.83 -13.31 20.02
N GLU A 247 -12.50 -12.66 20.97
CA GLU A 247 -13.91 -12.28 20.85
C GLU A 247 -14.18 -11.33 19.67
N ASN A 248 -13.21 -10.49 19.31
CA ASN A 248 -13.34 -9.58 18.18
C ASN A 248 -13.26 -10.36 16.86
N LEU A 249 -12.35 -11.33 16.76
CA LEU A 249 -12.25 -12.20 15.58
C LEU A 249 -13.53 -13.01 15.41
N GLU A 250 -14.08 -13.57 16.51
CA GLU A 250 -15.35 -14.29 16.48
C GLU A 250 -16.54 -13.40 16.05
N ARG A 251 -16.58 -12.16 16.54
CA ARG A 251 -17.60 -11.18 16.12
C ARG A 251 -17.50 -10.91 14.61
N ILE A 252 -16.31 -10.63 14.11
CA ILE A 252 -16.08 -10.37 12.69
C ILE A 252 -16.50 -11.55 11.82
N ARG A 253 -16.15 -12.79 12.21
CA ARG A 253 -16.60 -14.01 11.53
C ARG A 253 -18.13 -14.10 11.43
N LYS A 254 -18.82 -13.85 12.55
CA LYS A 254 -20.28 -13.93 12.62
C LYS A 254 -20.93 -12.87 11.74
N VAL A 255 -20.48 -11.62 11.82
CA VAL A 255 -21.02 -10.52 11.03
C VAL A 255 -20.80 -10.77 9.53
N LEU A 256 -19.60 -11.18 9.11
CA LEU A 256 -19.32 -11.50 7.71
C LEU A 256 -20.17 -12.66 7.18
N LYS A 257 -20.43 -13.70 7.99
CA LYS A 257 -21.33 -14.79 7.61
C LYS A 257 -22.79 -14.34 7.45
N ILE A 258 -23.26 -13.45 8.32
CA ILE A 258 -24.58 -12.84 8.18
C ILE A 258 -24.64 -12.02 6.91
N MET A 259 -23.62 -11.20 6.63
CA MET A 259 -23.56 -10.40 5.41
C MET A 259 -23.51 -11.26 4.15
N ASP A 260 -22.74 -12.34 4.15
CA ASP A 260 -22.68 -13.28 3.03
C ASP A 260 -24.05 -13.85 2.69
N LYS A 261 -24.82 -14.22 3.72
CA LYS A 261 -26.19 -14.74 3.58
C LYS A 261 -27.17 -13.66 3.09
N GLU A 262 -27.19 -12.51 3.75
CA GLU A 262 -28.22 -11.48 3.52
C GLU A 262 -27.99 -10.68 2.23
N PHE A 263 -26.74 -10.38 1.88
CA PHE A 263 -26.38 -9.73 0.61
C PHE A 263 -26.44 -10.71 -0.56
N GLY A 264 -25.88 -11.91 -0.42
CA GLY A 264 -25.80 -12.89 -1.50
C GLY A 264 -25.25 -12.27 -2.80
N GLU A 265 -25.94 -12.49 -3.93
CA GLU A 265 -25.56 -11.93 -5.23
C GLU A 265 -25.72 -10.40 -5.32
N LYS A 266 -26.57 -9.79 -4.48
CA LYS A 266 -26.77 -8.33 -4.43
C LYS A 266 -25.47 -7.60 -4.06
N ALA A 267 -24.53 -8.27 -3.39
CA ALA A 267 -23.22 -7.69 -3.05
C ALA A 267 -22.43 -7.23 -4.28
N ARG A 268 -22.74 -7.68 -5.51
CA ARG A 268 -22.11 -7.22 -6.76
C ARG A 268 -22.24 -5.71 -6.99
N ASP A 269 -23.24 -5.07 -6.39
CA ASP A 269 -23.40 -3.60 -6.48
C ASP A 269 -22.36 -2.84 -5.66
N ILE A 270 -21.71 -3.51 -4.71
CA ILE A 270 -20.61 -2.94 -3.90
C ILE A 270 -19.32 -3.01 -4.73
N SER A 271 -18.83 -1.85 -5.19
CA SER A 271 -17.70 -1.74 -6.12
C SER A 271 -16.49 -0.95 -5.55
N SER A 272 -16.59 -0.42 -4.32
CA SER A 272 -15.49 0.29 -3.67
C SER A 272 -15.23 -0.23 -2.26
N ARG A 273 -13.98 -0.10 -1.81
CA ARG A 273 -13.59 -0.47 -0.44
C ARG A 273 -14.38 0.33 0.59
N ALA A 274 -14.54 1.64 0.37
CA ALA A 274 -15.28 2.50 1.28
C ALA A 274 -16.73 2.07 1.46
N THR A 275 -17.41 1.62 0.38
CA THR A 275 -18.78 1.11 0.48
C THR A 275 -18.84 -0.26 1.16
N ALA A 276 -17.88 -1.14 0.92
CA ALA A 276 -17.83 -2.44 1.60
C ALA A 276 -17.60 -2.29 3.11
N VAL A 277 -16.67 -1.42 3.52
CA VAL A 277 -16.41 -1.11 4.93
C VAL A 277 -17.63 -0.46 5.58
N SER A 278 -18.29 0.50 4.91
CA SER A 278 -19.49 1.15 5.45
C SER A 278 -20.65 0.18 5.64
N ALA A 279 -20.86 -0.76 4.70
CA ALA A 279 -21.86 -1.82 4.85
C ALA A 279 -21.57 -2.70 6.06
N TYR A 280 -20.30 -3.13 6.21
CA TYR A 280 -19.90 -3.97 7.34
C TYR A 280 -20.14 -3.27 8.67
N LEU A 281 -19.67 -2.04 8.84
CA LEU A 281 -19.77 -1.30 10.09
C LEU A 281 -21.23 -1.07 10.49
N PHE A 282 -22.12 -0.82 9.52
CA PHE A 282 -23.54 -0.68 9.81
C PHE A 282 -24.20 -2.01 10.24
N VAL A 283 -23.87 -3.11 9.56
CA VAL A 283 -24.37 -4.44 9.94
C VAL A 283 -23.82 -4.87 11.29
N GLU A 284 -22.55 -4.58 11.60
CA GLU A 284 -21.96 -4.83 12.92
C GLU A 284 -22.70 -4.04 14.03
N ASP A 285 -23.05 -2.77 13.77
CA ASP A 285 -23.84 -1.96 14.72
C ASP A 285 -25.23 -2.57 14.98
N LEU A 286 -25.92 -3.01 13.93
CA LEU A 286 -27.19 -3.73 14.07
C LEU A 286 -27.04 -5.06 14.84
N PHE A 287 -25.96 -5.80 14.58
CA PHE A 287 -25.65 -7.05 15.26
C PHE A 287 -25.42 -6.82 16.77
N LEU A 288 -24.59 -5.83 17.11
CA LEU A 288 -24.30 -5.48 18.51
C LEU A 288 -25.53 -4.97 19.26
N LYS A 289 -26.41 -4.24 18.59
CA LYS A 289 -27.70 -3.78 19.12
C LYS A 289 -28.79 -4.87 19.15
N LYS A 290 -28.44 -6.12 18.77
CA LYS A 290 -29.39 -7.26 18.67
C LYS A 290 -30.56 -7.00 17.72
N LYS A 291 -30.37 -6.16 16.70
CA LYS A 291 -31.35 -5.80 15.67
C LYS A 291 -31.18 -6.63 14.38
N ILE A 292 -30.82 -7.90 14.52
CA ILE A 292 -30.54 -8.81 13.38
C ILE A 292 -31.69 -8.85 12.34
N PRO A 293 -32.98 -8.88 12.73
CA PRO A 293 -34.08 -8.87 11.75
C PRO A 293 -34.10 -7.67 10.81
N MET A 294 -33.44 -6.55 11.19
CA MET A 294 -33.36 -5.35 10.36
C MET A 294 -32.30 -5.44 9.27
N ILE A 295 -31.40 -6.43 9.30
CA ILE A 295 -30.28 -6.51 8.36
C ILE A 295 -30.77 -6.75 6.93
N SER A 296 -31.78 -7.60 6.72
CA SER A 296 -32.33 -7.84 5.39
C SER A 296 -32.94 -6.56 4.80
N GLU A 297 -33.67 -5.78 5.58
CA GLU A 297 -34.23 -4.49 5.16
C GLU A 297 -33.13 -3.47 4.88
N PHE A 298 -32.07 -3.45 5.69
CA PHE A 298 -30.89 -2.61 5.43
C PHE A 298 -30.20 -2.99 4.13
N VAL A 299 -30.03 -4.27 3.84
CA VAL A 299 -29.42 -4.73 2.57
C VAL A 299 -30.20 -4.18 1.37
N GLU A 300 -31.52 -4.27 1.40
CA GLU A 300 -32.37 -3.77 0.34
C GLU A 300 -32.24 -2.24 0.17
N PHE A 301 -32.31 -1.51 1.28
CA PHE A 301 -32.04 -0.08 1.31
C PHE A 301 -30.66 0.27 0.75
N TYR A 302 -29.61 -0.42 1.21
CA TYR A 302 -28.23 -0.09 0.86
C TYR A 302 -27.91 -0.33 -0.62
N ILE A 303 -28.38 -1.42 -1.18
CA ILE A 303 -28.21 -1.72 -2.60
C ILE A 303 -28.95 -0.69 -3.46
N ASN A 304 -30.16 -0.34 -3.09
CA ASN A 304 -30.92 0.69 -3.78
C ASN A 304 -30.22 2.06 -3.70
N LEU A 305 -29.67 2.42 -2.54
CA LEU A 305 -28.85 3.62 -2.35
C LEU A 305 -27.63 3.64 -3.27
N LEU A 306 -26.88 2.53 -3.33
CA LEU A 306 -25.71 2.43 -4.21
C LEU A 306 -26.08 2.55 -5.69
N ASN A 307 -27.19 1.98 -6.11
CA ASN A 307 -27.68 2.06 -7.48
C ASN A 307 -28.15 3.47 -7.83
N ALA A 308 -28.82 4.17 -6.91
CA ALA A 308 -29.17 5.58 -7.08
C ALA A 308 -27.93 6.47 -7.26
N ILE A 309 -26.89 6.26 -6.45
CA ILE A 309 -25.62 7.00 -6.57
C ILE A 309 -24.90 6.75 -7.90
N LYS A 310 -24.98 5.53 -8.44
CA LYS A 310 -24.30 5.17 -9.70
C LYS A 310 -25.04 5.64 -10.96
N GLY A 311 -26.34 5.65 -10.92
CA GLY A 311 -27.15 5.70 -12.15
C GLY A 311 -27.98 6.95 -12.36
N ASN A 312 -28.24 7.76 -11.31
CA ASN A 312 -29.19 8.84 -11.49
C ASN A 312 -29.04 9.98 -10.48
N MET A 313 -28.26 11.00 -10.85
CA MET A 313 -28.22 12.28 -10.13
C MET A 313 -29.63 12.91 -10.01
N GLU A 314 -30.53 12.63 -10.94
CA GLU A 314 -31.92 13.05 -10.94
C GLU A 314 -32.75 12.37 -9.84
N LEU A 315 -32.45 11.11 -9.50
CA LEU A 315 -32.99 10.43 -8.33
C LEU A 315 -32.49 11.07 -7.01
N LEU A 316 -31.27 11.57 -7.00
CA LEU A 316 -30.73 12.30 -5.86
C LEU A 316 -31.34 13.71 -5.74
N SER A 317 -31.67 14.39 -6.85
CA SER A 317 -32.28 15.71 -6.86
C SER A 317 -33.75 15.69 -6.44
N ARG A 318 -34.42 14.54 -6.51
CA ARG A 318 -35.82 14.37 -6.05
C ARG A 318 -35.97 14.16 -4.54
N PHE A 319 -34.86 14.06 -3.81
CA PHE A 319 -34.84 14.27 -2.35
C PHE A 319 -34.95 15.77 -2.03
N GLU A 320 -35.99 16.40 -2.52
CA GLU A 320 -36.24 17.82 -2.40
C GLU A 320 -36.67 18.24 -0.99
N GLN A 321 -35.78 17.96 -0.04
CA GLN A 321 -35.64 18.82 1.13
C GLN A 321 -34.19 19.32 1.12
N PRO A 322 -33.95 20.62 1.20
CA PRO A 322 -32.60 21.22 1.11
C PRO A 322 -31.56 20.57 2.04
N GLU A 323 -32.02 20.05 3.17
CA GLU A 323 -31.20 19.35 4.15
C GLU A 323 -30.77 17.95 3.69
N ASN A 324 -31.55 17.25 2.89
CA ASN A 324 -31.26 15.89 2.45
C ASN A 324 -30.27 15.83 1.28
N ASN A 325 -30.30 16.79 0.36
CA ASN A 325 -29.33 16.86 -0.73
C ASN A 325 -27.91 17.09 -0.20
N THR A 326 -27.75 17.96 0.79
CA THR A 326 -26.45 18.22 1.43
C THR A 326 -25.89 16.97 2.12
N ILE A 327 -26.76 16.14 2.69
CA ILE A 327 -26.38 14.89 3.37
C ILE A 327 -25.96 13.83 2.37
N MET A 328 -26.69 13.67 1.25
CA MET A 328 -26.38 12.68 0.18
C MET A 328 -25.09 13.05 -0.55
N GLU A 329 -24.92 14.31 -0.94
CA GLU A 329 -23.67 14.83 -1.51
C GLU A 329 -22.49 14.61 -0.56
N GLY A 330 -22.72 14.80 0.74
CA GLY A 330 -21.74 14.52 1.79
C GLY A 330 -21.31 13.05 1.82
N PHE A 331 -22.25 12.10 1.73
CA PHE A 331 -21.94 10.68 1.69
C PHE A 331 -21.11 10.31 0.45
N GLN A 332 -21.51 10.79 -0.73
CA GLN A 332 -20.79 10.56 -1.98
C GLN A 332 -19.38 11.18 -1.94
N ARG A 333 -19.24 12.38 -1.41
CA ARG A 333 -17.94 13.02 -1.21
C ARG A 333 -17.02 12.20 -0.32
N HIS A 334 -17.52 11.67 0.80
CA HIS A 334 -16.73 10.88 1.74
C HIS A 334 -16.43 9.44 1.25
N ILE A 335 -17.10 8.96 0.20
CA ILE A 335 -16.68 7.74 -0.51
C ILE A 335 -15.46 8.01 -1.39
N ILE A 336 -15.40 9.17 -2.04
CA ILE A 336 -14.39 9.51 -3.04
C ILE A 336 -13.17 10.20 -2.40
N GLN A 337 -13.41 11.19 -1.53
CA GLN A 337 -12.36 12.01 -0.92
C GLN A 337 -12.12 11.60 0.53
N ALA A 338 -10.83 11.52 0.91
CA ALA A 338 -10.39 11.21 2.28
C ALA A 338 -11.10 9.97 2.90
N SER A 339 -11.47 9.00 2.07
CA SER A 339 -12.32 7.85 2.46
C SER A 339 -11.74 6.98 3.58
N VAL A 340 -10.43 7.07 3.81
CA VAL A 340 -9.67 6.32 4.83
C VAL A 340 -9.50 7.07 6.16
N GLU A 341 -9.97 8.31 6.26
CA GLU A 341 -9.86 9.10 7.47
C GLU A 341 -11.04 8.85 8.42
N PRO A 342 -10.79 8.82 9.75
CA PRO A 342 -11.81 8.51 10.75
C PRO A 342 -13.06 9.38 10.64
N TYR A 343 -12.89 10.69 10.40
CA TYR A 343 -14.02 11.59 10.26
C TYR A 343 -14.89 11.26 9.04
N SER A 344 -14.29 10.83 7.92
CA SER A 344 -15.04 10.44 6.73
C SER A 344 -15.80 9.13 6.92
N ILE A 345 -15.19 8.17 7.63
CA ILE A 345 -15.83 6.91 7.98
C ILE A 345 -17.03 7.18 8.89
N LYS A 346 -16.85 8.03 9.91
CA LYS A 346 -17.92 8.46 10.81
C LYS A 346 -19.07 9.14 10.04
N ARG A 347 -18.76 10.08 9.14
CA ARG A 347 -19.78 10.78 8.34
C ARG A 347 -20.59 9.81 7.48
N ARG A 348 -19.93 8.82 6.84
CA ARG A 348 -20.65 7.78 6.10
C ARG A 348 -21.57 6.95 7.00
N HIS A 349 -21.09 6.58 8.18
CA HIS A 349 -21.85 5.80 9.13
C HIS A 349 -23.08 6.59 9.67
N ASP A 350 -22.87 7.83 10.12
CA ASP A 350 -23.93 8.72 10.58
C ASP A 350 -24.99 8.97 9.50
N PHE A 351 -24.53 9.13 8.24
CA PHE A 351 -25.46 9.25 7.10
C PHE A 351 -26.30 7.98 6.96
N LEU A 352 -25.70 6.79 6.97
CA LEU A 352 -26.45 5.54 6.83
C LEU A 352 -27.48 5.35 7.92
N ILE A 353 -27.17 5.73 9.17
CA ILE A 353 -28.14 5.70 10.28
C ILE A 353 -29.35 6.58 9.95
N LYS A 354 -29.12 7.85 9.65
CA LYS A 354 -30.19 8.81 9.35
C LYS A 354 -31.02 8.40 8.13
N ALA A 355 -30.34 8.01 7.06
CA ALA A 355 -31.00 7.64 5.81
C ALA A 355 -31.81 6.34 5.95
N PHE A 356 -31.31 5.36 6.73
CA PHE A 356 -32.04 4.11 6.97
C PHE A 356 -33.23 4.32 7.92
N ASP A 357 -33.10 5.17 8.96
CA ASP A 357 -34.23 5.53 9.82
C ASP A 357 -35.33 6.23 9.01
N PHE A 358 -34.95 7.17 8.11
CA PHE A 358 -35.90 7.81 7.22
C PHE A 358 -36.58 6.81 6.25
N TYR A 359 -35.83 5.87 5.69
CA TYR A 359 -36.36 4.81 4.80
C TYR A 359 -37.40 3.94 5.51
N ARG A 360 -37.24 3.72 6.82
CA ARG A 360 -38.12 2.89 7.64
C ARG A 360 -39.32 3.61 8.22
N ASP A 361 -39.32 4.94 8.23
CA ASP A 361 -40.46 5.72 8.73
C ASP A 361 -41.72 5.41 7.90
N PRO A 362 -42.83 5.03 8.52
CA PRO A 362 -44.07 4.76 7.79
C PRO A 362 -44.57 5.92 6.93
N ALA A 363 -44.29 7.18 7.34
CA ALA A 363 -44.65 8.38 6.58
C ALA A 363 -43.80 8.58 5.33
N THR A 364 -42.58 8.04 5.31
CA THR A 364 -41.58 8.21 4.25
C THR A 364 -41.18 6.90 3.61
N LYS A 365 -41.71 5.76 4.10
CA LYS A 365 -41.34 4.40 3.65
C LYS A 365 -41.43 4.27 2.14
N GLY A 366 -40.34 3.86 1.50
CA GLY A 366 -40.22 3.69 0.06
C GLY A 366 -40.00 4.98 -0.73
N LYS A 367 -40.13 6.18 -0.12
CA LYS A 367 -39.93 7.45 -0.83
C LYS A 367 -38.47 7.73 -1.22
N ILE A 368 -37.53 7.18 -0.48
CA ILE A 368 -36.11 7.38 -0.78
C ILE A 368 -35.67 6.68 -2.07
N ILE A 369 -36.27 5.54 -2.40
CA ILE A 369 -35.71 4.69 -3.47
C ILE A 369 -36.75 3.91 -4.28
N GLY A 370 -37.99 3.82 -3.84
CA GLY A 370 -38.98 2.93 -4.46
C GLY A 370 -40.18 3.58 -5.11
N SER A 371 -40.35 4.89 -4.95
CA SER A 371 -41.52 5.62 -5.46
C SER A 371 -41.17 6.66 -6.53
N LEU A 372 -40.02 6.46 -7.17
CA LEU A 372 -39.55 7.34 -8.25
C LEU A 372 -39.46 6.57 -9.56
#